data_e4cef742dedac26ebc053f52b572eea0
#
_entry.id   e4cef742dedac26ebc053f52b572eea0
#
_cell.length_a   1.000
_cell.length_b   1.000
_cell.length_c   1.000
_cell.angle_alpha   90.00
_cell.angle_beta   90.00
_cell.angle_gamma   90.00
#
_symmetry.space_group_name_H-M   'P 1'
#
loop_
_entity.id
_entity.type
_entity.pdbx_description
1 polymer ?
#
loop_
_entity_poly.entity_id
_entity_poly.type
_entity_poly.pdbx_seq_one_letter_code
_entity_poly.pdbx_strand_id
1 'polypeptide(L)'
;MNALPLVSVVVPNYNYKRYLNLRIQSILQQTYQNIELILLDDASTDGSEEVLSDYQNHAKVSHILLNEHNTGNPFKQWFKGMQLAKGKYIWIAEADDLCELTFLEKVVPLMEK
;
A
#
# COMPACT_ATOMS: atom_id res chain seq x y z
N MET A 1 -4.01 -9.18 26.93
CA MET A 1 -4.47 -8.41 25.76
C MET A 1 -3.82 -8.97 24.51
N ASN A 2 -4.63 -9.36 23.55
CA ASN A 2 -4.11 -9.92 22.31
C ASN A 2 -3.58 -8.81 21.42
N ALA A 3 -2.38 -9.01 20.88
CA ALA A 3 -1.85 -8.08 19.90
C ALA A 3 -2.67 -8.16 18.61
N LEU A 4 -2.93 -7.01 17.99
CA LEU A 4 -3.57 -6.96 16.70
C LEU A 4 -2.58 -7.43 15.63
N PRO A 5 -2.99 -8.26 14.67
CA PRO A 5 -2.07 -8.73 13.64
C PRO A 5 -1.58 -7.58 12.74
N LEU A 6 -0.36 -7.72 12.23
CA LEU A 6 0.17 -6.79 11.25
C LEU A 6 -0.52 -7.01 9.91
N VAL A 7 -0.93 -5.92 9.29
CA VAL A 7 -1.48 -5.93 7.93
C VAL A 7 -0.48 -5.27 6.99
N SER A 8 -0.10 -5.98 5.94
CA SER A 8 0.76 -5.43 4.90
C SER A 8 -0.11 -4.84 3.81
N VAL A 9 0.03 -3.54 3.57
CA VAL A 9 -0.75 -2.82 2.56
C VAL A 9 0.14 -2.58 1.35
N VAL A 10 -0.18 -3.25 0.25
CA VAL A 10 0.54 -3.10 -1.01
C VAL A 10 -0.18 -2.08 -1.86
N VAL A 11 0.51 -1.01 -2.25
CA VAL A 11 -0.05 0.06 -3.07
C VAL A 11 0.65 0.05 -4.42
N PRO A 12 0.11 -0.68 -5.40
CA PRO A 12 0.68 -0.63 -6.75
C PRO A 12 0.21 0.63 -7.46
N ASN A 13 1.13 1.31 -8.12
CA ASN A 13 0.84 2.54 -8.84
C ASN A 13 1.41 2.50 -10.24
N TYR A 14 0.62 2.94 -11.21
CA TYR A 14 1.09 3.26 -12.55
C TYR A 14 0.30 4.44 -13.08
N ASN A 15 0.97 5.61 -13.16
CA ASN A 15 0.39 6.83 -13.70
C ASN A 15 -0.91 7.31 -13.01
N TYR A 16 -0.99 7.12 -11.68
CA TYR A 16 -2.10 7.66 -10.88
C TYR A 16 -1.64 8.75 -9.92
N LYS A 17 -0.66 9.57 -10.33
CA LYS A 17 -0.11 10.64 -9.49
C LYS A 17 -1.21 11.50 -8.83
N ARG A 18 -2.26 11.84 -9.59
CA ARG A 18 -3.32 12.71 -9.09
C ARG A 18 -4.12 12.11 -7.92
N TYR A 19 -4.12 10.78 -7.78
CA TYR A 19 -4.84 10.09 -6.70
C TYR A 19 -3.93 9.54 -5.61
N LEU A 20 -2.66 9.36 -5.94
CA LEU A 20 -1.72 8.60 -5.12
C LEU A 20 -1.58 9.13 -3.70
N ASN A 21 -1.42 10.45 -3.53
CA ASN A 21 -1.25 11.02 -2.20
C ASN A 21 -2.50 10.82 -1.34
N LEU A 22 -3.69 11.05 -1.90
CA LEU A 22 -4.95 10.81 -1.18
C LEU A 22 -5.08 9.34 -0.77
N ARG A 23 -4.68 8.43 -1.66
CA ARG A 23 -4.74 7.00 -1.38
C ARG A 23 -3.81 6.63 -0.22
N ILE A 24 -2.57 7.08 -0.27
CA ILE A 24 -1.61 6.81 0.80
C ILE A 24 -2.11 7.39 2.12
N GLN A 25 -2.62 8.62 2.12
CA GLN A 25 -3.17 9.23 3.32
C GLN A 25 -4.37 8.45 3.85
N SER A 26 -5.25 7.94 2.99
CA SER A 26 -6.40 7.15 3.43
C SER A 26 -5.98 5.84 4.12
N ILE A 27 -4.81 5.34 3.78
CA ILE A 27 -4.25 4.14 4.42
C ILE A 27 -3.57 4.50 5.74
N LEU A 28 -2.75 5.54 5.75
CA LEU A 28 -2.03 5.97 6.95
C LEU A 28 -2.97 6.46 8.05
N GLN A 29 -4.13 6.99 7.68
CA GLN A 29 -5.13 7.50 8.61
C GLN A 29 -6.16 6.46 9.03
N GLN A 30 -6.00 5.20 8.61
CA GLN A 30 -6.87 4.13 9.08
C GLN A 30 -6.88 4.08 10.61
N THR A 31 -8.06 3.84 11.17
CA THR A 31 -8.19 3.68 12.64
C THR A 31 -7.39 2.48 13.14
N TYR A 32 -7.20 1.47 12.28
CA TYR A 32 -6.33 0.32 12.55
C TYR A 32 -4.90 0.69 12.19
N GLN A 33 -4.00 0.76 13.18
CA GLN A 33 -2.65 1.30 13.00
C GLN A 33 -1.53 0.28 12.90
N ASN A 34 -1.78 -1.01 13.11
CA ASN A 34 -0.71 -2.02 12.98
C ASN A 34 -0.56 -2.45 11.52
N ILE A 35 0.01 -1.55 10.74
CA ILE A 35 0.17 -1.71 9.29
C ILE A 35 1.60 -1.41 8.86
N GLU A 36 2.01 -2.01 7.75
CA GLU A 36 3.17 -1.60 6.98
C GLU A 36 2.70 -1.27 5.56
N LEU A 37 3.31 -0.28 4.93
CA LEU A 37 3.02 0.09 3.56
C LEU A 37 4.16 -0.34 2.65
N ILE A 38 3.80 -0.98 1.54
CA ILE A 38 4.72 -1.37 0.49
C ILE A 38 4.27 -0.63 -0.77
N LEU A 39 5.03 0.41 -1.13
CA LEU A 39 4.69 1.29 -2.24
C LEU A 39 5.44 0.85 -3.49
N LEU A 40 4.72 0.56 -4.56
CA LEU A 40 5.29 0.03 -5.80
C LEU A 40 4.93 0.95 -6.95
N ASP A 41 5.92 1.28 -7.78
CA ASP A 41 5.69 2.06 -8.98
C ASP A 41 6.17 1.29 -10.20
N ASP A 42 5.30 1.16 -11.20
CA ASP A 42 5.55 0.36 -12.39
C ASP A 42 6.06 1.22 -13.55
N ALA A 43 7.10 1.99 -13.30
CA ALA A 43 7.75 2.87 -14.27
C ALA A 43 6.80 3.97 -14.79
N SER A 44 6.15 4.67 -13.85
CA SER A 44 5.26 5.80 -14.20
C SER A 44 6.00 6.91 -14.91
N THR A 45 5.28 7.61 -15.79
CA THR A 45 5.81 8.74 -16.57
C THR A 45 5.17 10.07 -16.16
N ASP A 46 4.33 10.08 -15.15
CA ASP A 46 3.57 11.26 -14.71
C ASP A 46 4.18 11.99 -13.49
N GLY A 47 5.35 11.54 -13.02
CA GLY A 47 5.97 12.13 -11.83
C GLY A 47 5.53 11.49 -10.53
N SER A 48 4.85 10.32 -10.58
CA SER A 48 4.42 9.60 -9.38
C SER A 48 5.56 9.36 -8.39
N GLU A 49 6.79 9.15 -8.87
CA GLU A 49 7.93 8.88 -8.01
C GLU A 49 8.22 10.01 -7.02
N GLU A 50 7.90 11.25 -7.38
CA GLU A 50 8.08 12.39 -6.49
C GLU A 50 7.15 12.28 -5.28
N VAL A 51 5.90 11.84 -5.51
CA VAL A 51 4.94 11.63 -4.43
C VAL A 51 5.43 10.51 -3.52
N LEU A 52 5.89 9.40 -4.11
CA LEU A 52 6.38 8.27 -3.33
C LEU A 52 7.61 8.62 -2.50
N SER A 53 8.53 9.41 -3.05
CA SER A 53 9.74 9.78 -2.32
C SER A 53 9.46 10.63 -1.07
N ASP A 54 8.34 11.34 -1.04
CA ASP A 54 7.94 12.11 0.14
C ASP A 54 7.65 11.20 1.34
N TYR A 55 7.41 9.91 1.10
CA TYR A 55 7.09 8.94 2.15
C TYR A 55 8.27 8.04 2.54
N GLN A 56 9.45 8.24 1.93
CA GLN A 56 10.59 7.32 2.13
C GLN A 56 11.06 7.20 3.59
N ASN A 57 10.83 8.23 4.41
CA ASN A 57 11.23 8.24 5.81
C ASN A 57 10.05 8.03 6.77
N HIS A 58 8.87 7.71 6.24
CA HIS A 58 7.71 7.49 7.08
C HIS A 58 7.82 6.15 7.83
N ALA A 59 7.54 6.16 9.14
CA ALA A 59 7.73 4.97 9.99
C ALA A 59 6.93 3.75 9.54
N LYS A 60 5.76 3.96 8.93
CA LYS A 60 4.90 2.86 8.48
C LYS A 60 5.28 2.32 7.10
N VAL A 61 6.10 3.03 6.34
CA VAL A 61 6.49 2.61 4.99
C VAL A 61 7.71 1.69 5.10
N SER A 62 7.54 0.42 4.77
CA SER A 62 8.61 -0.56 4.84
C SER A 62 9.39 -0.69 3.55
N HIS A 63 8.75 -0.46 2.41
CA HIS A 63 9.40 -0.55 1.10
C HIS A 63 8.83 0.46 0.12
N ILE A 64 9.71 1.02 -0.71
CA ILE A 64 9.34 1.80 -1.89
C ILE A 64 10.17 1.22 -3.05
N LEU A 65 9.52 0.62 -4.04
CA LEU A 65 10.19 0.04 -5.19
C LEU A 65 9.73 0.73 -6.46
N LEU A 66 10.71 1.22 -7.22
CA LEU A 66 10.47 1.89 -8.49
C LEU A 66 11.04 1.01 -9.60
N ASN A 67 10.16 0.48 -10.46
CA ASN A 67 10.61 -0.31 -11.60
C ASN A 67 11.23 0.61 -12.66
N GLU A 68 12.28 0.14 -13.32
CA GLU A 68 12.89 0.86 -14.43
C GLU A 68 12.05 0.74 -15.71
N HIS A 69 11.35 -0.38 -15.86
CA HIS A 69 10.52 -0.67 -17.01
C HIS A 69 9.15 -1.14 -16.59
N ASN A 70 8.12 -0.72 -17.33
CA ASN A 70 6.75 -1.14 -17.06
C ASN A 70 6.61 -2.66 -17.29
N THR A 71 5.99 -3.35 -16.33
CA THR A 71 5.79 -4.80 -16.45
C THR A 71 4.65 -5.15 -17.42
N GLY A 72 3.75 -4.19 -17.66
CA GLY A 72 2.56 -4.42 -18.48
C GLY A 72 1.54 -5.36 -17.84
N ASN A 73 1.71 -5.69 -16.55
CA ASN A 73 0.87 -6.69 -15.90
C ASN A 73 0.72 -6.35 -14.40
N PRO A 74 -0.49 -5.96 -13.97
CA PRO A 74 -0.71 -5.60 -12.56
C PRO A 74 -0.47 -6.77 -11.60
N PHE A 75 -0.67 -8.02 -12.05
CA PHE A 75 -0.44 -9.18 -11.18
C PHE A 75 1.02 -9.34 -10.79
N LYS A 76 1.95 -8.95 -11.66
CA LYS A 76 3.38 -8.99 -11.34
C LYS A 76 3.71 -8.04 -10.19
N GLN A 77 3.09 -6.86 -10.17
CA GLN A 77 3.26 -5.89 -9.09
C GLN A 77 2.64 -6.42 -7.79
N TRP A 78 1.45 -6.98 -7.85
CA TRP A 78 0.81 -7.57 -6.67
C TRP A 78 1.69 -8.67 -6.08
N PHE A 79 2.19 -9.56 -6.93
CA PHE A 79 3.03 -10.67 -6.50
C PHE A 79 4.31 -10.17 -5.83
N LYS A 80 4.94 -9.15 -6.43
CA LYS A 80 6.13 -8.53 -5.86
C LYS A 80 5.87 -7.98 -4.46
N GLY A 81 4.75 -7.27 -4.30
CA GLY A 81 4.35 -6.74 -3.00
C GLY A 81 4.08 -7.84 -1.98
N MET A 82 3.40 -8.91 -2.41
CA MET A 82 3.12 -10.03 -1.53
C MET A 82 4.39 -10.72 -1.04
N GLN A 83 5.42 -10.80 -1.88
CA GLN A 83 6.71 -11.38 -1.49
C GLN A 83 7.43 -10.55 -0.44
N LEU A 84 7.21 -9.24 -0.41
CA LEU A 84 7.83 -8.33 0.56
C LEU A 84 7.04 -8.23 1.86
N ALA A 85 5.79 -8.64 1.84
CA ALA A 85 4.88 -8.49 2.97
C ALA A 85 5.28 -9.36 4.15
N LYS A 86 5.26 -8.78 5.35
CA LYS A 86 5.56 -9.48 6.61
C LYS A 86 4.31 -9.68 7.46
N GLY A 87 3.20 -9.07 7.06
CA GLY A 87 1.96 -9.11 7.84
C GLY A 87 1.25 -10.44 7.75
N LYS A 88 0.37 -10.68 8.72
CA LYS A 88 -0.51 -11.84 8.72
C LYS A 88 -1.51 -11.78 7.58
N TYR A 89 -1.96 -10.56 7.23
CA TYR A 89 -2.89 -10.30 6.15
C TYR A 89 -2.27 -9.33 5.16
N ILE A 90 -2.70 -9.42 3.91
CA ILE A 90 -2.24 -8.54 2.84
C ILE A 90 -3.45 -7.85 2.22
N TRP A 91 -3.37 -6.52 2.12
CA TRP A 91 -4.37 -5.70 1.44
C TRP A 91 -3.73 -5.10 0.19
N ILE A 92 -4.27 -5.45 -0.99
CA ILE A 92 -3.85 -4.83 -2.24
C ILE A 92 -4.71 -3.58 -2.44
N ALA A 93 -4.11 -2.43 -2.22
CA ALA A 93 -4.80 -1.13 -2.23
C ALA A 93 -4.41 -0.34 -3.47
N GLU A 94 -5.18 -0.51 -4.55
CA GLU A 94 -4.91 0.17 -5.81
C GLU A 94 -4.85 1.70 -5.64
N ALA A 95 -3.93 2.34 -6.35
CA ALA A 95 -3.64 3.77 -6.18
C ALA A 95 -4.82 4.68 -6.57
N ASP A 96 -5.72 4.22 -7.43
CA ASP A 96 -6.86 4.99 -7.92
C ASP A 96 -8.16 4.75 -7.13
N ASP A 97 -8.08 4.05 -6.02
CA ASP A 97 -9.25 3.72 -5.21
C ASP A 97 -9.14 4.35 -3.82
N LEU A 98 -10.26 4.42 -3.11
CA LEU A 98 -10.33 4.94 -1.75
C LEU A 98 -11.23 4.04 -0.91
N CYS A 99 -11.04 4.10 0.40
CA CYS A 99 -11.89 3.36 1.33
C CYS A 99 -12.14 4.21 2.58
N GLU A 100 -13.10 3.79 3.38
CA GLU A 100 -13.38 4.43 4.66
C GLU A 100 -12.18 4.26 5.59
N LEU A 101 -11.97 5.21 6.49
CA LEU A 101 -10.87 5.16 7.47
C LEU A 101 -11.03 4.02 8.47
N THR A 102 -12.21 3.44 8.57
CA THR A 102 -12.51 2.30 9.46
C THR A 102 -12.48 0.96 8.73
N PHE A 103 -12.04 0.92 7.46
CA PHE A 103 -12.05 -0.30 6.65
C PHE A 103 -11.35 -1.47 7.35
N LEU A 104 -10.10 -1.29 7.72
CA LEU A 104 -9.32 -2.36 8.37
C LEU A 104 -9.88 -2.72 9.74
N GLU A 105 -10.34 -1.73 10.50
CA GLU A 105 -10.95 -1.96 11.81
C GLU A 105 -12.15 -2.90 11.71
N LYS A 106 -12.91 -2.81 10.61
CA LYS A 106 -14.09 -3.65 10.39
C LYS A 106 -13.73 -5.01 9.79
N VAL A 107 -12.74 -5.04 8.90
CA VAL A 107 -12.42 -6.25 8.13
C VAL A 107 -11.53 -7.23 8.91
N VAL A 108 -10.52 -6.73 9.63
CA VAL A 108 -9.57 -7.61 10.33
C VAL A 108 -10.27 -8.54 11.33
N PRO A 109 -11.20 -8.07 12.19
CA PRO A 109 -11.88 -8.98 13.10
C PRO A 109 -12.64 -10.11 12.39
N LEU A 110 -13.16 -9.85 11.19
CA LEU A 110 -13.86 -10.86 10.39
C LEU A 110 -12.90 -11.94 9.92
N MET A 111 -11.67 -11.56 9.56
CA MET A 111 -10.65 -12.51 9.10
C MET A 111 -10.06 -13.32 10.26
N GLU A 112 -10.16 -12.81 11.48
CA GLU A 112 -9.63 -13.48 12.67
C GLU A 112 -10.57 -14.52 13.26
N LYS A 113 -11.76 -14.68 12.72
CA LYS A 113 -12.73 -15.67 13.23
C LYS A 113 -12.34 -17.11 12.95
#